data_ec4e33526e1113d0b053b8b9c454b845
#
_entry.id   ec4e33526e1113d0b053b8b9c454b845
#
_cell.length_a   1.000
_cell.length_b   1.000
_cell.length_c   1.000
_cell.angle_alpha   90.00
_cell.angle_beta   90.00
_cell.angle_gamma   90.00
#
_symmetry.space_group_name_H-M   'P 1'
#
loop_
_entity.id
_entity.type
_entity.pdbx_description
1 polymer ?
#
loop_
_entity_poly.entity_id
_entity_poly.type
_entity_poly.pdbx_seq_one_letter_code
_entity_poly.pdbx_strand_id
1 'polypeptide(L)'
;MRIRWIDGLKGIASLMIVLHHFILAFMPALYYGSTIQSNIFKSEGALADSPFMFVIGGHFLVSLFLMLSGLVLSLQVYRTNTIKELLVNILKRYIRLAIPVFIVSVIVYGMLRYGLFSNNALAEVTGSPWLSLYYQAPLSLKSVFETSFYTVWFIGNDSFSTAFWMLTHLFFGSLMTYFIVFIVRKFEKNLQLFIIFVIIVTSIYFKSYMVNFGFGILLAWFIKHSPQTSNKKMLSIALLVIGLIFAGFPQGVLPTNFYRFFILSEFNSSFSILIHSIGAFLIVFGILLFNP
;
A
#
# COMPACT_ATOMS: atom_id res chain seq x y z
N MET A 1 -10.77 20.85 2.90
CA MET A 1 -11.58 20.36 1.76
C MET A 1 -11.46 18.84 1.75
N ARG A 2 -12.57 18.15 1.83
CA ARG A 2 -12.61 16.69 1.72
C ARG A 2 -12.72 16.35 0.24
N ILE A 3 -11.76 15.61 -0.31
CA ILE A 3 -11.77 15.24 -1.73
C ILE A 3 -12.43 13.86 -1.81
N ARG A 4 -13.74 13.85 -2.16
CA ARG A 4 -14.60 12.66 -2.08
C ARG A 4 -14.07 11.46 -2.88
N TRP A 5 -13.51 11.68 -4.07
CA TRP A 5 -12.99 10.57 -4.87
C TRP A 5 -11.78 9.88 -4.24
N ILE A 6 -10.93 10.61 -3.48
CA ILE A 6 -9.81 9.99 -2.74
C ILE A 6 -10.33 9.07 -1.65
N ASP A 7 -11.36 9.50 -0.91
CA ASP A 7 -11.97 8.67 0.13
C ASP A 7 -12.61 7.40 -0.49
N GLY A 8 -13.29 7.53 -1.63
CA GLY A 8 -13.86 6.42 -2.38
C GLY A 8 -12.79 5.42 -2.84
N LEU A 9 -11.70 5.93 -3.43
CA LEU A 9 -10.60 5.09 -3.91
C LEU A 9 -9.89 4.36 -2.76
N LYS A 10 -9.70 5.02 -1.62
CA LYS A 10 -9.18 4.35 -0.40
C LYS A 10 -10.12 3.27 0.11
N GLY A 11 -11.43 3.52 0.10
CA GLY A 11 -12.42 2.52 0.51
C GLY A 11 -12.38 1.27 -0.38
N ILE A 12 -12.35 1.47 -1.71
CA ILE A 12 -12.22 0.38 -2.69
C ILE A 12 -10.90 -0.38 -2.47
N ALA A 13 -9.77 0.31 -2.35
CA ALA A 13 -8.48 -0.32 -2.12
C ALA A 13 -8.48 -1.15 -0.82
N SER A 14 -9.08 -0.64 0.27
CA SER A 14 -9.19 -1.38 1.52
C SER A 14 -10.03 -2.65 1.39
N LEU A 15 -11.16 -2.59 0.68
CA LEU A 15 -11.99 -3.77 0.41
C LEU A 15 -11.24 -4.81 -0.42
N MET A 16 -10.53 -4.37 -1.45
CA MET A 16 -9.73 -5.26 -2.30
C MET A 16 -8.56 -5.89 -1.53
N ILE A 17 -7.93 -5.18 -0.57
CA ILE A 17 -6.93 -5.77 0.33
C ILE A 17 -7.53 -6.88 1.18
N VAL A 18 -8.75 -6.72 1.69
CA VAL A 18 -9.44 -7.79 2.41
C VAL A 18 -9.67 -8.99 1.50
N LEU A 19 -10.19 -8.78 0.28
CA LEU A 19 -10.38 -9.85 -0.72
C LEU A 19 -9.06 -10.55 -1.07
N HIS A 20 -7.96 -9.81 -1.20
CA HIS A 20 -6.62 -10.38 -1.41
C HIS A 20 -6.24 -11.39 -0.32
N HIS A 21 -6.47 -11.07 0.95
CA HIS A 21 -6.16 -11.98 2.05
C HIS A 21 -7.09 -13.22 2.05
N PHE A 22 -8.36 -13.07 1.69
CA PHE A 22 -9.25 -14.22 1.47
C PHE A 22 -8.76 -15.12 0.33
N ILE A 23 -8.26 -14.53 -0.76
CA ILE A 23 -7.70 -15.29 -1.88
C ILE A 23 -6.44 -16.03 -1.46
N LEU A 24 -5.53 -15.40 -0.72
CA LEU A 24 -4.35 -16.07 -0.17
C LEU A 24 -4.72 -17.25 0.73
N ALA A 25 -5.82 -17.15 1.47
CA ALA A 25 -6.30 -18.21 2.36
C ALA A 25 -6.99 -19.36 1.63
N PHE A 26 -7.91 -19.08 0.70
CA PHE A 26 -8.85 -20.06 0.14
C PHE A 26 -8.57 -20.42 -1.33
N MET A 27 -7.87 -19.57 -2.07
CA MET A 27 -7.55 -19.73 -3.49
C MET A 27 -6.06 -19.42 -3.74
N PRO A 28 -5.12 -20.06 -3.02
CA PRO A 28 -3.71 -19.69 -3.06
C PRO A 28 -3.09 -19.81 -4.45
N ALA A 29 -3.62 -20.69 -5.31
CA ALA A 29 -3.15 -20.82 -6.69
C ALA A 29 -3.35 -19.55 -7.54
N LEU A 30 -4.33 -18.71 -7.24
CA LEU A 30 -4.47 -17.38 -7.86
C LEU A 30 -3.28 -16.46 -7.60
N TYR A 31 -2.53 -16.68 -6.53
CA TYR A 31 -1.37 -15.87 -6.19
C TYR A 31 -0.05 -16.58 -6.50
N TYR A 32 0.06 -17.88 -6.13
CA TYR A 32 1.30 -18.67 -6.24
C TYR A 32 1.39 -19.44 -7.57
N GLY A 33 0.38 -19.35 -8.44
CA GLY A 33 0.37 -20.01 -9.73
C GLY A 33 0.11 -21.52 -9.65
N SER A 34 0.43 -22.20 -10.74
CA SER A 34 0.21 -23.65 -10.91
C SER A 34 1.11 -24.55 -10.05
N THR A 35 2.01 -23.98 -9.27
CA THR A 35 2.83 -24.73 -8.29
C THR A 35 2.00 -25.18 -7.08
N ILE A 36 0.83 -24.59 -6.87
CA ILE A 36 -0.12 -24.93 -5.82
C ILE A 36 -1.40 -25.46 -6.46
N GLN A 37 -2.04 -26.43 -5.79
CA GLN A 37 -3.30 -27.00 -6.26
C GLN A 37 -4.41 -25.94 -6.29
N SER A 38 -5.17 -25.93 -7.38
CA SER A 38 -6.37 -25.10 -7.50
C SER A 38 -7.51 -25.68 -6.65
N ASN A 39 -8.22 -24.82 -5.90
CA ASN A 39 -9.22 -25.24 -4.93
C ASN A 39 -10.66 -25.09 -5.44
N ILE A 40 -10.98 -24.03 -6.17
CA ILE A 40 -12.35 -23.72 -6.59
C ILE A 40 -12.53 -23.99 -8.09
N PHE A 41 -11.60 -23.56 -8.93
CA PHE A 41 -11.64 -23.82 -10.36
C PHE A 41 -10.26 -24.12 -10.94
N LYS A 42 -10.19 -25.01 -11.93
CA LYS A 42 -8.92 -25.56 -12.48
C LYS A 42 -7.96 -24.50 -13.06
N SER A 43 -8.47 -23.35 -13.46
CA SER A 43 -7.68 -22.28 -14.09
C SER A 43 -7.12 -21.23 -13.13
N GLU A 44 -7.24 -21.41 -11.81
CA GLU A 44 -6.73 -20.46 -10.81
C GLU A 44 -5.25 -20.08 -11.05
N GLY A 45 -4.41 -21.10 -11.21
CA GLY A 45 -2.96 -20.87 -11.40
C GLY A 45 -2.61 -20.12 -12.69
N ALA A 46 -3.40 -20.25 -13.75
CA ALA A 46 -3.22 -19.52 -14.99
C ALA A 46 -3.56 -18.03 -14.86
N LEU A 47 -4.48 -17.68 -13.95
CA LEU A 47 -4.84 -16.28 -13.70
C LEU A 47 -3.78 -15.54 -12.88
N ALA A 48 -2.93 -16.24 -12.13
CA ALA A 48 -1.86 -15.65 -11.35
C ALA A 48 -0.86 -14.82 -12.20
N ASP A 49 -0.66 -15.19 -13.46
CA ASP A 49 0.16 -14.49 -14.45
C ASP A 49 -0.71 -13.70 -15.44
N SER A 50 -1.75 -13.03 -15.00
CA SER A 50 -2.64 -12.26 -15.87
C SER A 50 -2.68 -10.78 -15.49
N PRO A 51 -2.93 -9.86 -16.46
CA PRO A 51 -3.12 -8.45 -16.17
C PRO A 51 -4.26 -8.16 -15.18
N PHE A 52 -5.22 -9.09 -15.03
CA PHE A 52 -6.34 -8.95 -14.10
C PHE A 52 -5.92 -9.03 -12.62
N MET A 53 -4.64 -9.36 -12.34
CA MET A 53 -4.09 -9.34 -10.99
C MET A 53 -4.19 -7.96 -10.30
N PHE A 54 -4.44 -6.87 -11.03
CA PHE A 54 -4.69 -5.56 -10.41
C PHE A 54 -5.89 -5.56 -9.45
N VAL A 55 -6.86 -6.46 -9.67
CA VAL A 55 -8.06 -6.57 -8.81
C VAL A 55 -7.69 -7.11 -7.42
N ILE A 56 -6.69 -8.00 -7.36
CA ILE A 56 -6.32 -8.74 -6.15
C ILE A 56 -4.84 -8.60 -5.77
N GLY A 57 -4.09 -7.76 -6.49
CA GLY A 57 -2.66 -7.54 -6.28
C GLY A 57 -2.38 -6.78 -4.98
N GLY A 58 -2.01 -7.47 -3.89
CA GLY A 58 -1.79 -6.87 -2.58
C GLY A 58 -0.78 -5.73 -2.59
N HIS A 59 0.38 -5.91 -3.24
CA HIS A 59 1.43 -4.87 -3.31
C HIS A 59 0.98 -3.62 -4.08
N PHE A 60 0.21 -3.78 -5.17
CA PHE A 60 -0.37 -2.65 -5.89
C PHE A 60 -1.35 -1.87 -5.00
N LEU A 61 -2.26 -2.60 -4.32
CA LEU A 61 -3.27 -1.99 -3.46
C LEU A 61 -2.64 -1.24 -2.27
N VAL A 62 -1.59 -1.82 -1.68
CA VAL A 62 -0.79 -1.15 -0.64
C VAL A 62 -0.08 0.08 -1.20
N SER A 63 0.54 0.00 -2.37
CA SER A 63 1.20 1.13 -3.03
C SER A 63 0.21 2.28 -3.28
N LEU A 64 -0.97 1.97 -3.81
CA LEU A 64 -2.05 2.91 -4.01
C LEU A 64 -2.49 3.57 -2.69
N PHE A 65 -2.70 2.77 -1.63
CA PHE A 65 -3.13 3.27 -0.33
C PHE A 65 -2.08 4.19 0.33
N LEU A 66 -0.80 3.83 0.26
CA LEU A 66 0.31 4.65 0.79
C LEU A 66 0.45 5.95 0.00
N MET A 67 0.34 5.90 -1.32
CA MET A 67 0.39 7.08 -2.19
C MET A 67 -0.75 8.07 -1.89
N LEU A 68 -1.99 7.57 -1.79
CA LEU A 68 -3.15 8.39 -1.42
C LEU A 68 -3.00 8.96 0.00
N SER A 69 -2.30 8.26 0.89
CA SER A 69 -1.97 8.78 2.22
C SER A 69 -0.97 9.93 2.13
N GLY A 70 0.10 9.79 1.35
CA GLY A 70 1.05 10.86 1.08
C GLY A 70 0.39 12.10 0.47
N LEU A 71 -0.49 11.90 -0.52
CA LEU A 71 -1.26 12.96 -1.16
C LEU A 71 -2.11 13.75 -0.14
N VAL A 72 -2.94 13.07 0.64
CA VAL A 72 -3.85 13.71 1.62
C VAL A 72 -3.08 14.43 2.71
N LEU A 73 -1.99 13.81 3.22
CA LEU A 73 -1.14 14.45 4.23
C LEU A 73 -0.46 15.69 3.70
N SER A 74 0.06 15.65 2.47
CA SER A 74 0.68 16.80 1.83
C SER A 74 -0.30 17.97 1.70
N LEU A 75 -1.53 17.70 1.25
CA LEU A 75 -2.59 18.70 1.16
C LEU A 75 -2.97 19.27 2.54
N GLN A 76 -2.92 18.45 3.59
CA GLN A 76 -3.10 18.91 4.98
C GLN A 76 -1.96 19.84 5.40
N VAL A 77 -0.71 19.47 5.14
CA VAL A 77 0.48 20.27 5.52
C VAL A 77 0.50 21.62 4.82
N TYR A 78 0.04 21.71 3.58
CA TYR A 78 -0.08 23.01 2.90
C TYR A 78 -1.01 24.01 3.62
N ARG A 79 -1.88 23.53 4.52
CA ARG A 79 -2.80 24.33 5.35
C ARG A 79 -2.32 24.50 6.79
N THR A 80 -1.22 23.85 7.19
CA THR A 80 -0.66 23.89 8.53
C THR A 80 0.29 25.08 8.62
N ASN A 81 0.05 26.04 9.51
CA ASN A 81 0.82 27.28 9.53
C ASN A 81 2.01 27.22 10.46
N THR A 82 1.89 26.55 11.60
CA THR A 82 2.88 26.54 12.67
C THR A 82 3.44 25.15 12.93
N ILE A 83 4.64 25.12 13.52
CA ILE A 83 5.26 23.85 13.97
C ILE A 83 4.41 23.16 15.06
N LYS A 84 3.75 23.95 15.91
CA LYS A 84 2.85 23.42 16.94
C LYS A 84 1.68 22.66 16.32
N GLU A 85 1.03 23.21 15.29
CA GLU A 85 -0.02 22.53 14.53
C GLU A 85 0.49 21.25 13.86
N LEU A 86 1.71 21.30 13.30
CA LEU A 86 2.34 20.12 12.69
C LEU A 86 2.51 18.99 13.70
N LEU A 87 3.07 19.28 14.87
CA LEU A 87 3.27 18.30 15.95
C LEU A 87 1.94 17.73 16.45
N VAL A 88 0.91 18.56 16.60
CA VAL A 88 -0.44 18.12 16.96
C VAL A 88 -1.02 17.18 15.88
N ASN A 89 -0.80 17.48 14.59
CA ASN A 89 -1.26 16.63 13.50
C ASN A 89 -0.54 15.27 13.49
N ILE A 90 0.77 15.24 13.77
CA ILE A 90 1.56 14.00 13.92
C ILE A 90 1.02 13.17 15.09
N LEU A 91 0.81 13.77 16.26
CA LEU A 91 0.29 13.07 17.43
C LEU A 91 -1.11 12.50 17.18
N LYS A 92 -2.02 13.30 16.61
CA LYS A 92 -3.37 12.84 16.22
C LYS A 92 -3.31 11.69 15.23
N ARG A 93 -2.34 11.70 14.30
CA ARG A 93 -2.15 10.60 13.35
C ARG A 93 -1.71 9.33 14.05
N TYR A 94 -0.73 9.41 14.94
CA TYR A 94 -0.27 8.25 15.72
C TYR A 94 -1.42 7.63 16.52
N ILE A 95 -2.15 8.42 17.29
CA ILE A 95 -3.29 7.94 18.11
C ILE A 95 -4.35 7.29 17.22
N ARG A 96 -4.69 7.92 16.09
CA ARG A 96 -5.70 7.39 15.15
C ARG A 96 -5.31 6.05 14.55
N LEU A 97 -4.02 5.78 14.40
CA LEU A 97 -3.51 4.51 13.89
C LEU A 97 -3.36 3.49 15.03
N ALA A 98 -2.90 3.89 16.21
CA ALA A 98 -2.61 3.00 17.33
C ALA A 98 -3.87 2.40 17.95
N ILE A 99 -4.97 3.17 18.06
CA ILE A 99 -6.22 2.68 18.65
C ILE A 99 -6.79 1.47 17.90
N PRO A 100 -6.97 1.48 16.56
CA PRO A 100 -7.41 0.31 15.82
C PRO A 100 -6.48 -0.89 15.97
N VAL A 101 -5.15 -0.67 15.96
CA VAL A 101 -4.16 -1.74 16.17
C VAL A 101 -4.35 -2.39 17.53
N PHE A 102 -4.52 -1.57 18.58
CA PHE A 102 -4.76 -2.07 19.93
C PHE A 102 -6.05 -2.90 20.02
N ILE A 103 -7.16 -2.40 19.45
CA ILE A 103 -8.43 -3.12 19.44
C ILE A 103 -8.29 -4.47 18.73
N VAL A 104 -7.69 -4.51 17.55
CA VAL A 104 -7.47 -5.76 16.81
C VAL A 104 -6.57 -6.71 17.61
N SER A 105 -5.47 -6.22 18.20
CA SER A 105 -4.56 -7.04 19.00
C SER A 105 -5.25 -7.65 20.22
N VAL A 106 -6.14 -6.90 20.90
CA VAL A 106 -6.95 -7.41 22.03
C VAL A 106 -7.91 -8.52 21.57
N ILE A 107 -8.61 -8.30 20.44
CA ILE A 107 -9.55 -9.29 19.89
C ILE A 107 -8.79 -10.57 19.51
N VAL A 108 -7.69 -10.44 18.75
CA VAL A 108 -6.89 -11.59 18.33
C VAL A 108 -6.29 -12.34 19.52
N TYR A 109 -5.80 -11.63 20.54
CA TYR A 109 -5.33 -12.24 21.77
C TYR A 109 -6.42 -13.05 22.45
N GLY A 110 -7.63 -12.48 22.55
CA GLY A 110 -8.79 -13.20 23.11
C GLY A 110 -9.13 -14.45 22.30
N MET A 111 -9.20 -14.34 20.98
CA MET A 111 -9.47 -15.49 20.09
C MET A 111 -8.41 -16.60 20.25
N LEU A 112 -7.13 -16.24 20.34
CA LEU A 112 -6.04 -17.19 20.58
C LEU A 112 -6.17 -17.87 21.95
N ARG A 113 -6.52 -17.11 22.97
CA ARG A 113 -6.68 -17.61 24.35
C ARG A 113 -7.79 -18.65 24.47
N TYR A 114 -8.84 -18.52 23.66
CA TYR A 114 -9.96 -19.46 23.61
C TYR A 114 -9.84 -20.52 22.51
N GLY A 115 -8.69 -20.61 21.81
CA GLY A 115 -8.44 -21.61 20.78
C GLY A 115 -9.35 -21.49 19.55
N LEU A 116 -9.76 -20.26 19.19
CA LEU A 116 -10.69 -20.00 18.09
C LEU A 116 -10.02 -19.94 16.70
N PHE A 117 -8.71 -20.14 16.61
CA PHE A 117 -8.00 -20.16 15.33
C PHE A 117 -7.78 -21.59 14.84
N SER A 118 -8.14 -21.83 13.59
CA SER A 118 -7.94 -23.09 12.88
C SER A 118 -7.08 -22.93 11.63
N ASN A 119 -6.14 -21.95 11.66
CA ASN A 119 -5.32 -21.59 10.50
C ASN A 119 -4.46 -22.76 9.98
N ASN A 120 -3.89 -23.60 10.85
CA ASN A 120 -3.10 -24.79 10.43
C ASN A 120 -3.99 -25.84 9.75
N ALA A 121 -5.11 -26.20 10.37
CA ALA A 121 -6.05 -27.15 9.78
C ALA A 121 -6.61 -26.64 8.43
N LEU A 122 -6.88 -25.33 8.35
CA LEU A 122 -7.32 -24.72 7.11
C LEU A 122 -6.22 -24.68 6.06
N ALA A 123 -4.96 -24.45 6.45
CA ALA A 123 -3.79 -24.50 5.56
C ALA A 123 -3.61 -25.90 4.93
N GLU A 124 -3.84 -26.98 5.69
CA GLU A 124 -3.79 -28.35 5.19
C GLU A 124 -4.87 -28.61 4.14
N VAL A 125 -6.09 -28.11 4.35
CA VAL A 125 -7.22 -28.29 3.42
C VAL A 125 -7.06 -27.44 2.15
N THR A 126 -6.61 -26.20 2.29
CA THR A 126 -6.52 -25.25 1.16
C THR A 126 -5.17 -25.27 0.44
N GLY A 127 -4.16 -25.89 1.03
CA GLY A 127 -2.78 -25.83 0.54
C GLY A 127 -2.16 -24.43 0.61
N SER A 128 -2.71 -23.53 1.44
CA SER A 128 -2.24 -22.15 1.56
C SER A 128 -0.98 -22.05 2.45
N PRO A 129 0.21 -21.77 1.87
CA PRO A 129 1.42 -21.58 2.68
C PRO A 129 1.32 -20.35 3.59
N TRP A 130 0.54 -19.35 3.19
CA TRP A 130 0.35 -18.11 3.92
C TRP A 130 -0.36 -18.33 5.26
N LEU A 131 -1.38 -19.19 5.32
CA LEU A 131 -2.10 -19.49 6.56
C LEU A 131 -1.21 -20.16 7.62
N SER A 132 -0.26 -21.00 7.21
CA SER A 132 0.64 -21.70 8.13
C SER A 132 1.70 -20.82 8.77
N LEU A 133 1.90 -19.58 8.30
CA LEU A 133 2.93 -18.67 8.82
C LEU A 133 2.51 -17.98 10.12
N TYR A 134 1.22 -17.89 10.44
CA TYR A 134 0.72 -17.06 11.52
C TYR A 134 0.28 -17.86 12.75
N TYR A 135 0.34 -17.21 13.90
CA TYR A 135 -0.14 -17.73 15.19
C TYR A 135 0.53 -19.04 15.65
N GLN A 136 1.81 -19.24 15.29
CA GLN A 136 2.59 -20.42 15.68
C GLN A 136 3.15 -20.29 17.09
N ALA A 137 3.36 -19.09 17.60
CA ALA A 137 3.87 -18.82 18.93
C ALA A 137 2.78 -18.26 19.86
N PRO A 138 2.83 -18.60 21.18
CA PRO A 138 1.89 -18.05 22.14
C PRO A 138 2.09 -16.54 22.29
N LEU A 139 1.00 -15.78 22.15
CA LEU A 139 0.97 -14.35 22.40
C LEU A 139 0.58 -14.07 23.86
N SER A 140 1.13 -13.02 24.44
CA SER A 140 0.89 -12.61 25.82
C SER A 140 0.12 -11.28 25.87
N LEU A 141 -0.50 -10.99 27.02
CA LEU A 141 -1.11 -9.67 27.22
C LEU A 141 -0.06 -8.54 27.14
N LYS A 142 1.17 -8.79 27.58
CA LYS A 142 2.28 -7.85 27.44
C LYS A 142 2.54 -7.55 25.95
N SER A 143 2.57 -8.58 25.10
CA SER A 143 2.79 -8.40 23.66
C SER A 143 1.66 -7.62 22.98
N VAL A 144 0.42 -7.63 23.50
CA VAL A 144 -0.67 -6.77 22.99
C VAL A 144 -0.28 -5.29 23.10
N PHE A 145 0.19 -4.85 24.28
CA PHE A 145 0.60 -3.47 24.48
C PHE A 145 1.88 -3.11 23.72
N GLU A 146 2.90 -3.98 23.77
CA GLU A 146 4.15 -3.75 23.06
C GLU A 146 3.93 -3.64 21.55
N THR A 147 3.14 -4.52 20.96
CA THR A 147 2.83 -4.46 19.52
C THR A 147 2.03 -3.21 19.19
N SER A 148 0.98 -2.93 19.93
CA SER A 148 0.06 -1.84 19.59
C SER A 148 0.69 -0.45 19.67
N PHE A 149 1.60 -0.24 20.63
CA PHE A 149 2.16 1.09 20.88
C PHE A 149 3.65 1.24 20.53
N TYR A 150 4.34 0.15 20.20
CA TYR A 150 5.77 0.22 19.91
C TYR A 150 6.18 -0.63 18.71
N THR A 151 6.10 -1.98 18.80
CA THR A 151 6.83 -2.83 17.87
C THR A 151 6.27 -2.83 16.45
N VAL A 152 4.96 -2.62 16.26
CA VAL A 152 4.35 -2.48 14.94
C VAL A 152 4.84 -1.22 14.20
N TRP A 153 5.16 -0.16 14.93
CA TRP A 153 5.56 1.12 14.35
C TRP A 153 7.05 1.17 14.00
N PHE A 154 7.90 0.62 14.87
CA PHE A 154 9.35 0.78 14.81
C PHE A 154 10.08 -0.46 14.32
N ILE A 155 9.49 -1.66 14.48
CA ILE A 155 10.13 -2.94 14.17
C ILE A 155 9.38 -3.70 13.05
N GLY A 156 8.11 -3.34 12.79
CA GLY A 156 7.28 -4.02 11.79
C GLY A 156 6.68 -5.33 12.27
N ASN A 157 6.40 -5.45 13.58
CA ASN A 157 5.81 -6.66 14.16
C ASN A 157 4.36 -6.83 13.68
N ASP A 158 4.08 -7.96 13.03
CA ASP A 158 2.77 -8.34 12.46
C ASP A 158 2.14 -9.56 13.15
N SER A 159 2.62 -9.94 14.33
CA SER A 159 2.19 -11.16 15.06
C SER A 159 0.69 -11.23 15.32
N PHE A 160 0.00 -10.11 15.48
CA PHE A 160 -1.45 -10.06 15.71
C PHE A 160 -2.28 -9.93 14.44
N SER A 161 -1.69 -9.50 13.34
CA SER A 161 -2.38 -9.40 12.05
C SER A 161 -1.39 -9.29 10.92
N THR A 162 -1.62 -10.07 9.89
CA THR A 162 -0.81 -10.06 8.67
C THR A 162 -0.75 -8.69 7.98
N ALA A 163 -1.76 -7.82 8.18
CA ALA A 163 -1.78 -6.48 7.62
C ALA A 163 -0.88 -5.48 8.37
N PHE A 164 -0.35 -5.84 9.54
CA PHE A 164 0.42 -4.91 10.38
C PHE A 164 1.79 -4.56 9.81
N TRP A 165 2.39 -5.39 8.97
CA TRP A 165 3.67 -5.11 8.32
C TRP A 165 3.70 -3.76 7.58
N MET A 166 2.58 -3.38 6.95
CA MET A 166 2.50 -2.12 6.21
C MET A 166 2.42 -0.87 7.11
N LEU A 167 2.08 -1.03 8.40
CA LEU A 167 1.87 0.11 9.30
C LEU A 167 3.15 0.86 9.62
N THR A 168 4.29 0.18 9.69
CA THR A 168 5.62 0.80 9.80
C THR A 168 5.85 1.77 8.64
N HIS A 169 5.60 1.31 7.40
CA HIS A 169 5.73 2.15 6.20
C HIS A 169 4.74 3.31 6.23
N LEU A 170 3.51 3.06 6.67
CA LEU A 170 2.48 4.09 6.80
C LEU A 170 2.87 5.16 7.83
N PHE A 171 3.46 4.77 8.95
CA PHE A 171 3.90 5.66 10.01
C PHE A 171 5.09 6.52 9.57
N PHE A 172 6.21 5.89 9.17
CA PHE A 172 7.40 6.62 8.75
C PHE A 172 7.16 7.46 7.49
N GLY A 173 6.41 6.95 6.51
CA GLY A 173 6.03 7.71 5.32
C GLY A 173 5.16 8.92 5.68
N SER A 174 4.31 8.81 6.70
CA SER A 174 3.56 9.97 7.21
C SER A 174 4.48 11.02 7.84
N LEU A 175 5.42 10.59 8.69
CA LEU A 175 6.41 11.50 9.29
C LEU A 175 7.24 12.19 8.21
N MET A 176 7.77 11.42 7.27
CA MET A 176 8.51 11.95 6.12
C MET A 176 7.69 13.01 5.39
N THR A 177 6.43 12.72 5.06
CA THR A 177 5.54 13.66 4.37
C THR A 177 5.32 14.94 5.18
N TYR A 178 5.03 14.82 6.47
CA TYR A 178 4.81 15.98 7.35
C TYR A 178 6.02 16.91 7.38
N PHE A 179 7.21 16.39 7.64
CA PHE A 179 8.42 17.20 7.75
C PHE A 179 8.86 17.77 6.40
N ILE A 180 8.92 16.94 5.37
CA ILE A 180 9.40 17.35 4.05
C ILE A 180 8.50 18.44 3.47
N VAL A 181 7.19 18.21 3.40
CA VAL A 181 6.28 19.19 2.81
C VAL A 181 6.25 20.48 3.62
N PHE A 182 6.34 20.40 4.96
CA PHE A 182 6.38 21.59 5.82
C PHE A 182 7.60 22.47 5.57
N ILE A 183 8.75 21.87 5.30
CA ILE A 183 9.99 22.58 4.98
C ILE A 183 9.98 23.05 3.54
N VAL A 184 9.73 22.14 2.60
CA VAL A 184 9.91 22.34 1.15
C VAL A 184 8.93 23.38 0.58
N ARG A 185 7.72 23.47 1.14
CA ARG A 185 6.72 24.45 0.68
C ARG A 185 7.15 25.94 0.75
N LYS A 186 8.24 26.23 1.47
CA LYS A 186 8.79 27.60 1.62
C LYS A 186 9.76 27.97 0.49
N PHE A 187 10.20 26.98 -0.29
CA PHE A 187 11.16 27.19 -1.37
C PHE A 187 10.44 27.53 -2.69
N GLU A 188 11.22 27.95 -3.67
CA GLU A 188 10.75 28.18 -5.04
C GLU A 188 10.26 26.87 -5.69
N LYS A 189 9.33 26.98 -6.64
CA LYS A 189 8.67 25.82 -7.29
C LYS A 189 9.65 24.81 -7.89
N ASN A 190 10.71 25.30 -8.56
CA ASN A 190 11.70 24.42 -9.19
C ASN A 190 12.51 23.65 -8.16
N LEU A 191 12.90 24.30 -7.06
CA LEU A 191 13.59 23.64 -5.96
C LEU A 191 12.69 22.63 -5.23
N GLN A 192 11.38 22.96 -5.07
CA GLN A 192 10.41 22.00 -4.55
C GLN A 192 10.38 20.72 -5.40
N LEU A 193 10.24 20.83 -6.72
CA LEU A 193 10.24 19.71 -7.64
C LEU A 193 11.54 18.93 -7.59
N PHE A 194 12.68 19.58 -7.56
CA PHE A 194 13.98 18.93 -7.45
C PHE A 194 14.09 18.09 -6.18
N ILE A 195 13.68 18.64 -5.02
CA ILE A 195 13.72 17.91 -3.74
C ILE A 195 12.77 16.71 -3.79
N ILE A 196 11.55 16.87 -4.33
CA ILE A 196 10.59 15.76 -4.47
C ILE A 196 11.18 14.68 -5.38
N PHE A 197 11.80 15.05 -6.49
CA PHE A 197 12.47 14.13 -7.39
C PHE A 197 13.59 13.35 -6.69
N VAL A 198 14.46 14.02 -5.94
CA VAL A 198 15.52 13.38 -5.14
C VAL A 198 14.95 12.36 -4.17
N ILE A 199 13.85 12.68 -3.48
CA ILE A 199 13.19 11.76 -2.55
C ILE A 199 12.67 10.51 -3.27
N ILE A 200 12.04 10.67 -4.44
CA ILE A 200 11.54 9.57 -5.24
C ILE A 200 12.70 8.67 -5.68
N VAL A 201 13.76 9.25 -6.26
CA VAL A 201 14.94 8.51 -6.74
C VAL A 201 15.64 7.77 -5.59
N THR A 202 15.83 8.44 -4.45
CA THR A 202 16.42 7.81 -3.25
C THR A 202 15.56 6.67 -2.74
N SER A 203 14.22 6.84 -2.71
CA SER A 203 13.30 5.77 -2.29
C SER A 203 13.32 4.57 -3.25
N ILE A 204 13.49 4.81 -4.56
CA ILE A 204 13.67 3.75 -5.56
C ILE A 204 14.99 3.03 -5.33
N TYR A 205 16.09 3.76 -5.13
CA TYR A 205 17.42 3.18 -4.89
C TYR A 205 17.41 2.25 -3.67
N PHE A 206 16.77 2.66 -2.58
CA PHE A 206 16.61 1.84 -1.37
C PHE A 206 15.46 0.83 -1.47
N LYS A 207 14.84 0.67 -2.62
CA LYS A 207 13.75 -0.29 -2.88
C LYS A 207 12.62 -0.21 -1.83
N SER A 208 12.29 1.00 -1.42
CA SER A 208 11.40 1.28 -0.29
C SER A 208 9.99 1.68 -0.74
N TYR A 209 8.98 1.24 0.01
CA TYR A 209 7.60 1.75 -0.12
C TYR A 209 7.45 3.26 0.10
N MET A 210 8.50 3.93 0.59
CA MET A 210 8.53 5.41 0.71
C MET A 210 8.37 6.10 -0.63
N VAL A 211 8.71 5.46 -1.74
CA VAL A 211 8.47 5.96 -3.11
C VAL A 211 7.00 6.37 -3.32
N ASN A 212 6.06 5.63 -2.73
CA ASN A 212 4.63 5.93 -2.83
C ASN A 212 4.25 7.26 -2.15
N PHE A 213 4.88 7.56 -1.02
CA PHE A 213 4.72 8.86 -0.38
C PHE A 213 5.35 9.98 -1.22
N GLY A 214 6.53 9.75 -1.82
CA GLY A 214 7.15 10.68 -2.76
C GLY A 214 6.23 11.02 -3.94
N PHE A 215 5.61 10.03 -4.56
CA PHE A 215 4.60 10.22 -5.60
C PHE A 215 3.35 10.94 -5.07
N GLY A 216 2.91 10.63 -3.86
CA GLY A 216 1.82 11.34 -3.20
C GLY A 216 2.11 12.83 -2.98
N ILE A 217 3.34 13.18 -2.57
CA ILE A 217 3.81 14.57 -2.45
C ILE A 217 3.82 15.25 -3.81
N LEU A 218 4.30 14.57 -4.86
CA LEU A 218 4.32 15.07 -6.23
C LEU A 218 2.91 15.38 -6.74
N LEU A 219 1.96 14.49 -6.53
CA LEU A 219 0.55 14.71 -6.89
C LEU A 219 -0.06 15.92 -6.16
N ALA A 220 0.23 16.07 -4.87
CA ALA A 220 -0.21 17.23 -4.11
C ALA A 220 0.42 18.53 -4.62
N TRP A 221 1.67 18.48 -5.03
CA TRP A 221 2.36 19.61 -5.66
C TRP A 221 1.69 20.00 -6.98
N PHE A 222 1.34 19.04 -7.82
CA PHE A 222 0.59 19.29 -9.06
C PHE A 222 -0.77 19.93 -8.77
N ILE A 223 -1.54 19.42 -7.83
CA ILE A 223 -2.84 20.00 -7.44
C ILE A 223 -2.70 21.46 -7.02
N LYS A 224 -1.61 21.78 -6.31
CA LYS A 224 -1.39 23.13 -5.78
C LYS A 224 -0.90 24.12 -6.83
N HIS A 225 -0.10 23.70 -7.81
CA HIS A 225 0.67 24.62 -8.67
C HIS A 225 0.25 24.56 -10.14
N SER A 226 -0.46 23.51 -10.59
CA SER A 226 -0.94 23.45 -11.95
C SER A 226 -2.29 24.17 -12.07
N PRO A 227 -2.43 25.09 -13.05
CA PRO A 227 -3.75 25.64 -13.37
C PRO A 227 -4.68 24.48 -13.77
N GLN A 228 -5.94 24.56 -13.35
CA GLN A 228 -6.98 23.65 -13.85
C GLN A 228 -7.06 23.80 -15.37
N THR A 229 -6.34 22.96 -16.08
CA THR A 229 -6.27 23.03 -17.55
C THR A 229 -7.26 22.06 -18.18
N SER A 230 -7.77 22.49 -19.31
CA SER A 230 -8.69 21.83 -20.22
C SER A 230 -8.70 20.31 -20.12
N ASN A 231 -9.90 19.76 -20.16
CA ASN A 231 -10.26 18.36 -20.21
C ASN A 231 -9.31 17.51 -21.08
N LYS A 232 -8.35 16.84 -20.46
CA LYS A 232 -7.40 15.95 -21.13
C LYS A 232 -7.90 14.50 -21.12
N LYS A 233 -9.19 14.29 -21.44
CA LYS A 233 -9.85 12.97 -21.34
C LYS A 233 -9.07 11.85 -21.99
N MET A 234 -8.54 12.06 -23.18
CA MET A 234 -7.81 11.04 -23.92
C MET A 234 -6.50 10.64 -23.21
N LEU A 235 -5.75 11.64 -22.71
CA LEU A 235 -4.55 11.38 -21.91
C LEU A 235 -4.91 10.69 -20.60
N SER A 236 -5.97 11.12 -19.93
CA SER A 236 -6.45 10.49 -18.69
C SER A 236 -6.78 9.00 -18.90
N ILE A 237 -7.54 8.67 -19.95
CA ILE A 237 -7.88 7.28 -20.29
C ILE A 237 -6.61 6.46 -20.58
N ALA A 238 -5.68 7.01 -21.37
CA ALA A 238 -4.41 6.33 -21.65
C ALA A 238 -3.61 6.04 -20.37
N LEU A 239 -3.49 7.01 -19.46
CA LEU A 239 -2.82 6.84 -18.18
C LEU A 239 -3.51 5.80 -17.29
N LEU A 240 -4.85 5.77 -17.26
CA LEU A 240 -5.61 4.77 -16.52
C LEU A 240 -5.35 3.37 -17.07
N VAL A 241 -5.39 3.17 -18.38
CA VAL A 241 -5.16 1.87 -19.02
C VAL A 241 -3.73 1.39 -18.76
N ILE A 242 -2.72 2.24 -18.99
CA ILE A 242 -1.32 1.90 -18.73
C ILE A 242 -1.12 1.62 -17.23
N GLY A 243 -1.72 2.43 -16.37
CA GLY A 243 -1.66 2.25 -14.92
C GLY A 243 -2.25 0.91 -14.47
N LEU A 244 -3.38 0.48 -15.03
CA LEU A 244 -3.98 -0.83 -14.77
C LEU A 244 -3.10 -1.99 -15.26
N ILE A 245 -2.45 -1.84 -16.41
CA ILE A 245 -1.47 -2.83 -16.89
C ILE A 245 -0.33 -2.98 -15.88
N PHE A 246 0.28 -1.89 -15.41
CA PHE A 246 1.34 -1.97 -14.39
C PHE A 246 0.83 -2.48 -13.04
N ALA A 247 -0.41 -2.13 -12.66
CA ALA A 247 -1.06 -2.65 -11.46
C ALA A 247 -1.25 -4.17 -11.49
N GLY A 248 -1.46 -4.75 -12.68
CA GLY A 248 -1.61 -6.19 -12.89
C GLY A 248 -0.29 -6.97 -12.92
N PHE A 249 0.87 -6.35 -12.68
CA PHE A 249 2.15 -7.08 -12.66
C PHE A 249 2.12 -8.19 -11.60
N PRO A 250 2.48 -9.44 -11.96
CA PRO A 250 2.42 -10.58 -11.05
C PRO A 250 3.34 -10.43 -9.83
N GLN A 251 2.91 -10.97 -8.69
CA GLN A 251 3.64 -10.84 -7.42
C GLN A 251 4.21 -12.17 -6.93
N GLY A 252 3.42 -13.23 -7.00
CA GLY A 252 3.75 -14.55 -6.45
C GLY A 252 4.34 -15.52 -7.47
N VAL A 253 4.39 -15.14 -8.75
CA VAL A 253 4.88 -15.98 -9.84
C VAL A 253 5.83 -15.20 -10.74
N LEU A 254 6.76 -15.92 -11.37
CA LEU A 254 7.57 -15.38 -12.47
C LEU A 254 6.66 -15.21 -13.69
N PRO A 255 6.54 -13.99 -14.26
CA PRO A 255 5.72 -13.78 -15.42
C PRO A 255 6.25 -14.52 -16.64
N THR A 256 5.35 -15.17 -17.36
CA THR A 256 5.64 -15.89 -18.61
C THR A 256 5.11 -15.15 -19.84
N ASN A 257 4.21 -14.17 -19.61
CA ASN A 257 3.60 -13.34 -20.64
C ASN A 257 4.42 -12.08 -20.96
N PHE A 258 3.80 -11.03 -21.52
CA PHE A 258 4.48 -9.77 -21.88
C PHE A 258 5.17 -9.08 -20.69
N TYR A 259 4.77 -9.32 -19.47
CA TYR A 259 5.46 -8.78 -18.28
C TYR A 259 6.89 -9.29 -18.13
N ARG A 260 7.25 -10.39 -18.79
CA ARG A 260 8.63 -10.89 -18.84
C ARG A 260 9.62 -9.84 -19.40
N PHE A 261 9.17 -8.98 -20.31
CA PHE A 261 10.00 -7.89 -20.85
C PHE A 261 10.43 -6.85 -19.81
N PHE A 262 9.69 -6.74 -18.69
CA PHE A 262 10.04 -5.83 -17.60
C PHE A 262 11.03 -6.42 -16.60
N ILE A 263 11.36 -7.70 -16.71
CA ILE A 263 12.33 -8.35 -15.83
C ILE A 263 13.72 -8.22 -16.48
N LEU A 264 14.51 -7.25 -16.00
CA LEU A 264 15.86 -6.98 -16.51
C LEU A 264 16.95 -7.84 -15.85
N SER A 265 16.64 -8.50 -14.72
CA SER A 265 17.53 -9.34 -13.93
C SER A 265 16.69 -10.33 -13.10
N GLU A 266 17.33 -11.09 -12.20
CA GLU A 266 16.63 -12.00 -11.30
C GLU A 266 15.39 -11.34 -10.64
N PHE A 267 14.26 -12.05 -10.68
CA PHE A 267 12.99 -11.59 -10.12
C PHE A 267 13.19 -11.16 -8.67
N ASN A 268 13.05 -9.87 -8.43
CA ASN A 268 13.20 -9.29 -7.11
C ASN A 268 11.88 -8.63 -6.70
N SER A 269 11.36 -8.98 -5.52
CA SER A 269 10.15 -8.39 -4.93
C SER A 269 10.18 -6.85 -4.92
N SER A 270 11.38 -6.27 -4.84
CA SER A 270 11.60 -4.82 -4.88
C SER A 270 11.29 -4.19 -6.23
N PHE A 271 11.44 -4.93 -7.33
CA PHE A 271 11.09 -4.45 -8.67
C PHE A 271 9.57 -4.38 -8.83
N SER A 272 8.85 -5.34 -8.26
CA SER A 272 7.38 -5.31 -8.25
C SER A 272 6.84 -4.08 -7.49
N ILE A 273 7.49 -3.67 -6.39
CA ILE A 273 7.13 -2.43 -5.67
C ILE A 273 7.20 -1.22 -6.60
N LEU A 274 8.27 -1.09 -7.39
CA LEU A 274 8.43 0.04 -8.30
C LEU A 274 7.35 0.05 -9.38
N ILE A 275 7.12 -1.10 -10.05
CA ILE A 275 6.09 -1.21 -11.10
C ILE A 275 4.70 -0.87 -10.55
N HIS A 276 4.33 -1.43 -9.40
CA HIS A 276 3.06 -1.15 -8.77
C HIS A 276 2.93 0.32 -8.32
N SER A 277 4.03 0.92 -7.86
CA SER A 277 4.04 2.34 -7.50
C SER A 277 3.84 3.25 -8.71
N ILE A 278 4.45 2.93 -9.85
CA ILE A 278 4.22 3.63 -11.11
C ILE A 278 2.78 3.42 -11.58
N GLY A 279 2.26 2.19 -11.53
CA GLY A 279 0.86 1.91 -11.86
C GLY A 279 -0.12 2.73 -11.02
N ALA A 280 0.08 2.76 -9.71
CA ALA A 280 -0.72 3.56 -8.79
C ALA A 280 -0.62 5.06 -9.10
N PHE A 281 0.58 5.58 -9.41
CA PHE A 281 0.78 6.97 -9.79
C PHE A 281 0.02 7.33 -11.06
N LEU A 282 0.12 6.51 -12.11
CA LEU A 282 -0.56 6.74 -13.38
C LEU A 282 -2.08 6.74 -13.22
N ILE A 283 -2.63 5.82 -12.41
CA ILE A 283 -4.07 5.77 -12.12
C ILE A 283 -4.52 7.04 -11.40
N VAL A 284 -3.85 7.42 -10.30
CA VAL A 284 -4.24 8.61 -9.53
C VAL A 284 -4.07 9.88 -10.34
N PHE A 285 -3.00 10.00 -11.10
CA PHE A 285 -2.75 11.15 -11.97
C PHE A 285 -3.76 11.21 -13.12
N GLY A 286 -4.11 10.06 -13.73
CA GLY A 286 -5.16 9.95 -14.74
C GLY A 286 -6.52 10.42 -14.20
N ILE A 287 -6.90 10.00 -12.98
CA ILE A 287 -8.15 10.49 -12.34
C ILE A 287 -8.11 12.00 -12.12
N LEU A 288 -6.98 12.55 -11.68
CA LEU A 288 -6.81 13.99 -11.49
C LEU A 288 -6.98 14.79 -12.80
N LEU A 289 -6.50 14.25 -13.92
CA LEU A 289 -6.66 14.90 -15.24
C LEU A 289 -8.06 14.77 -15.81
N PHE A 290 -8.79 13.72 -15.42
CA PHE A 290 -10.17 13.50 -15.90
C PHE A 290 -11.18 14.39 -15.18
N ASN A 291 -10.95 14.62 -13.89
CA ASN A 291 -11.89 15.38 -13.03
C ASN A 291 -11.08 16.36 -12.16
N PRO A 292 -10.66 17.49 -12.72
CA PRO A 292 -9.83 18.47 -12.03
C PRO A 292 -10.53 19.13 -10.82
#